data_7fc1c18181551fa2518e70166f0c58db
#
_entry.id   7fc1c18181551fa2518e70166f0c58db
#
_cell.length_a   1.000
_cell.length_b   1.000
_cell.length_c   1.000
_cell.angle_alpha   90.00
_cell.angle_beta   90.00
_cell.angle_gamma   90.00
#
_symmetry.space_group_name_H-M   'P 1'
#
loop_
_entity.id
_entity.type
_entity.pdbx_description
1 polymer ?
#
loop_
_entity_poly.entity_id
_entity_poly.type
_entity_poly.pdbx_seq_one_letter_code
_entity_poly.pdbx_strand_id
1 'polypeptide(L)'
;MATALVEDAQPPTLQNILDQKSLKWIFCGGKGGVGKTTTSCSLAIQLAKVRESVLLISTDPAHNLSDAFGQKFGREAVKVNGFDNLSAMEIDPTSSMQEMIEQSEQQGGALAPFMQDLAFAIPGVDEAMGFAEIMKLVKSMEYSVVVFDTAPTGHTLRFLSFPSVLEKALTKFSSFGKSLGPMFQQVQNMMGGGAGAQEDMFGKLESMRQIITEVNSQFKDETKTTFVCVCIAEFLSLYETERLIQELTQYGIDTHAIVCNQLLYPPPGSQCEHCRVRKAMQDKYVHEMMDLYAEDFNV
;
A
#
# COMPACT_ATOMS: atom_id res chain seq x y z
N MET A 1 9.86 -17.90 34.20
CA MET A 1 8.44 -18.07 34.46
C MET A 1 7.81 -18.35 33.11
N ALA A 2 7.18 -19.51 32.97
CA ALA A 2 6.46 -19.86 31.76
C ALA A 2 5.29 -18.86 31.62
N THR A 3 5.25 -18.16 30.51
CA THR A 3 4.12 -17.33 30.09
C THR A 3 2.88 -18.22 30.09
N ALA A 4 1.87 -17.87 30.86
CA ALA A 4 0.55 -18.43 30.64
C ALA A 4 0.19 -18.03 29.20
N LEU A 5 0.20 -18.99 28.30
CA LEU A 5 -0.33 -18.81 26.96
C LEU A 5 -1.81 -18.47 27.15
N VAL A 6 -2.28 -17.41 26.52
CA VAL A 6 -3.70 -17.13 26.38
C VAL A 6 -4.28 -18.39 25.73
N GLU A 7 -5.25 -19.06 26.36
CA GLU A 7 -5.72 -20.39 25.93
C GLU A 7 -6.32 -20.37 24.51
N ASP A 8 -6.67 -19.18 23.98
CA ASP A 8 -7.24 -18.97 22.66
C ASP A 8 -6.34 -18.16 21.70
N ALA A 9 -5.02 -18.04 22.00
CA ALA A 9 -4.10 -17.26 21.15
C ALA A 9 -3.92 -17.88 19.76
N GLN A 10 -3.93 -17.01 18.72
CA GLN A 10 -3.63 -17.42 17.37
C GLN A 10 -2.16 -17.89 17.25
N PRO A 11 -1.84 -18.85 16.35
CA PRO A 11 -0.47 -19.29 16.16
C PRO A 11 0.46 -18.14 15.75
N PRO A 12 1.67 -17.98 16.35
CA PRO A 12 2.62 -16.91 16.05
C PRO A 12 3.35 -17.17 14.72
N THR A 13 2.61 -17.25 13.65
CA THR A 13 3.14 -17.56 12.31
C THR A 13 2.31 -16.87 11.22
N LEU A 14 2.89 -16.69 10.02
CA LEU A 14 2.20 -16.22 8.83
C LEU A 14 1.71 -17.38 7.93
N GLN A 15 1.56 -18.59 8.48
CA GLN A 15 1.17 -19.78 7.72
C GLN A 15 -0.25 -19.61 7.13
N ASN A 16 -1.15 -18.95 7.85
CA ASN A 16 -2.49 -18.60 7.39
C ASN A 16 -2.46 -17.84 6.04
N ILE A 17 -1.53 -16.90 5.87
CA ILE A 17 -1.37 -16.13 4.61
C ILE A 17 -0.86 -17.04 3.48
N LEU A 18 0.05 -17.97 3.78
CA LEU A 18 0.57 -18.91 2.78
C LEU A 18 -0.49 -19.91 2.33
N ASP A 19 -1.34 -20.35 3.26
CA ASP A 19 -2.36 -21.38 3.04
C ASP A 19 -3.62 -20.81 2.33
N GLN A 20 -3.97 -19.56 2.57
CA GLN A 20 -5.12 -18.91 1.96
C GLN A 20 -4.87 -18.59 0.48
N LYS A 21 -5.15 -19.54 -0.41
CA LYS A 21 -4.88 -19.45 -1.86
C LYS A 21 -5.69 -18.36 -2.58
N SER A 22 -6.80 -17.92 -2.02
CA SER A 22 -7.65 -16.85 -2.57
C SER A 22 -7.03 -15.45 -2.44
N LEU A 23 -6.06 -15.25 -1.50
CA LEU A 23 -5.38 -13.97 -1.33
C LEU A 23 -4.65 -13.59 -2.61
N LYS A 24 -4.97 -12.40 -3.11
CA LYS A 24 -4.37 -11.77 -4.28
C LYS A 24 -3.54 -10.53 -3.91
N TRP A 25 -3.95 -9.80 -2.87
CA TRP A 25 -3.34 -8.55 -2.47
C TRP A 25 -2.87 -8.64 -1.02
N ILE A 26 -1.57 -8.50 -0.79
CA ILE A 26 -0.98 -8.55 0.54
C ILE A 26 -0.17 -7.27 0.74
N PHE A 27 -0.53 -6.48 1.72
CA PHE A 27 0.16 -5.25 2.06
C PHE A 27 1.03 -5.45 3.29
N CYS A 28 2.29 -5.01 3.25
CA CYS A 28 3.17 -4.95 4.41
C CYS A 28 3.38 -3.48 4.79
N GLY A 29 2.86 -3.07 5.94
CA GLY A 29 2.93 -1.69 6.39
C GLY A 29 3.33 -1.55 7.84
N GLY A 30 3.74 -0.34 8.22
CA GLY A 30 4.18 -0.03 9.58
C GLY A 30 5.03 1.24 9.60
N LYS A 31 5.48 1.63 10.78
CA LYS A 31 6.34 2.79 10.98
C LYS A 31 7.66 2.68 10.20
N GLY A 32 8.33 3.81 9.95
CA GLY A 32 9.67 3.81 9.35
C GLY A 32 10.70 3.04 10.18
N GLY A 33 11.55 2.25 9.54
CA GLY A 33 12.66 1.54 10.17
C GLY A 33 12.32 0.23 10.89
N VAL A 34 11.07 -0.23 10.87
CA VAL A 34 10.65 -1.48 11.55
C VAL A 34 10.98 -2.76 10.78
N GLY A 35 11.36 -2.65 9.51
CA GLY A 35 11.72 -3.79 8.65
C GLY A 35 10.59 -4.27 7.75
N LYS A 36 9.76 -3.36 7.24
CA LYS A 36 8.70 -3.65 6.24
C LYS A 36 9.24 -4.37 5.03
N THR A 37 10.26 -3.80 4.39
CA THR A 37 10.92 -4.37 3.20
C THR A 37 11.49 -5.76 3.46
N THR A 38 12.10 -5.98 4.63
CA THR A 38 12.59 -7.31 5.01
C THR A 38 11.44 -8.31 5.12
N THR A 39 10.33 -7.90 5.73
CA THR A 39 9.14 -8.75 5.90
C THR A 39 8.48 -9.03 4.56
N SER A 40 8.27 -8.02 3.72
CA SER A 40 7.65 -8.15 2.40
C SER A 40 8.48 -9.04 1.46
N CYS A 41 9.81 -8.86 1.43
CA CYS A 41 10.72 -9.73 0.68
C CYS A 41 10.65 -11.19 1.17
N SER A 42 10.71 -11.40 2.50
CA SER A 42 10.66 -12.74 3.08
C SER A 42 9.33 -13.42 2.78
N LEU A 43 8.21 -12.70 2.89
CA LEU A 43 6.88 -13.21 2.59
C LEU A 43 6.73 -13.54 1.09
N ALA A 44 7.20 -12.68 0.19
CA ALA A 44 7.19 -12.92 -1.25
C ALA A 44 7.99 -14.17 -1.63
N ILE A 45 9.16 -14.37 -1.01
CA ILE A 45 9.98 -15.58 -1.19
C ILE A 45 9.23 -16.85 -0.71
N GLN A 46 8.55 -16.80 0.45
CA GLN A 46 7.78 -17.94 0.93
C GLN A 46 6.55 -18.20 0.05
N LEU A 47 5.87 -17.16 -0.41
CA LEU A 47 4.75 -17.27 -1.35
C LEU A 47 5.20 -17.88 -2.68
N ALA A 48 6.38 -17.55 -3.18
CA ALA A 48 6.92 -18.15 -4.40
C ALA A 48 7.09 -19.68 -4.33
N LYS A 49 7.18 -20.27 -3.13
CA LYS A 49 7.22 -21.72 -2.94
C LYS A 49 5.86 -22.40 -3.08
N VAL A 50 4.76 -21.64 -2.92
CA VAL A 50 3.38 -22.17 -2.81
C VAL A 50 2.40 -21.55 -3.79
N ARG A 51 2.82 -20.58 -4.61
CA ARG A 51 2.02 -19.87 -5.61
C ARG A 51 2.60 -20.07 -7.01
N GLU A 52 1.77 -19.93 -8.03
CA GLU A 52 2.19 -20.04 -9.44
C GLU A 52 3.07 -18.88 -9.88
N SER A 53 2.69 -17.66 -9.49
CA SER A 53 3.42 -16.43 -9.82
C SER A 53 3.25 -15.37 -8.73
N VAL A 54 4.32 -14.71 -8.35
CA VAL A 54 4.37 -13.69 -7.29
C VAL A 54 4.96 -12.40 -7.84
N LEU A 55 4.32 -11.29 -7.55
CA LEU A 55 4.87 -9.96 -7.81
C LEU A 55 5.09 -9.24 -6.48
N LEU A 56 6.29 -8.73 -6.27
CA LEU A 56 6.64 -7.85 -5.16
C LEU A 56 6.78 -6.42 -5.69
N ILE A 57 6.00 -5.50 -5.13
CA ILE A 57 6.02 -4.08 -5.51
C ILE A 57 6.46 -3.25 -4.32
N SER A 58 7.48 -2.44 -4.47
CA SER A 58 7.77 -1.36 -3.52
C SER A 58 7.19 -0.04 -4.00
N THR A 59 6.50 0.63 -3.09
CA THR A 59 6.04 2.01 -3.26
C THR A 59 6.85 2.98 -2.38
N ASP A 60 7.93 2.50 -1.76
CA ASP A 60 8.85 3.31 -0.98
C ASP A 60 9.89 3.96 -1.91
N PRO A 61 9.98 5.30 -1.96
CA PRO A 61 10.92 5.99 -2.84
C PRO A 61 12.41 5.71 -2.53
N ALA A 62 12.71 5.05 -1.41
CA ALA A 62 14.08 4.73 -1.02
C ALA A 62 14.72 3.54 -1.78
N HIS A 63 14.00 2.92 -2.74
CA HIS A 63 14.51 1.81 -3.57
C HIS A 63 15.12 0.63 -2.78
N ASN A 64 14.49 0.29 -1.66
CA ASN A 64 15.01 -0.70 -0.71
C ASN A 64 15.00 -2.15 -1.23
N LEU A 65 14.17 -2.48 -2.25
CA LEU A 65 14.15 -3.83 -2.85
C LEU A 65 15.44 -4.12 -3.60
N SER A 66 15.94 -3.12 -4.34
CA SER A 66 17.21 -3.24 -5.08
C SER A 66 18.37 -3.59 -4.15
N ASP A 67 18.41 -2.99 -2.97
CA ASP A 67 19.40 -3.29 -1.94
C ASP A 67 19.18 -4.69 -1.33
N ALA A 68 17.93 -5.04 -1.01
CA ALA A 68 17.60 -6.30 -0.37
C ALA A 68 17.94 -7.54 -1.22
N PHE A 69 17.77 -7.44 -2.54
CA PHE A 69 18.06 -8.53 -3.46
C PHE A 69 19.43 -8.41 -4.15
N GLY A 70 20.17 -7.30 -3.96
CA GLY A 70 21.41 -7.03 -4.70
C GLY A 70 21.21 -6.98 -6.21
N GLN A 71 20.02 -6.57 -6.66
CA GLN A 71 19.59 -6.53 -8.05
C GLN A 71 18.82 -5.23 -8.30
N LYS A 72 19.09 -4.55 -9.41
CA LYS A 72 18.34 -3.32 -9.74
C LYS A 72 16.95 -3.64 -10.24
N PHE A 73 15.97 -2.95 -9.67
CA PHE A 73 14.60 -2.93 -10.11
C PHE A 73 14.19 -1.51 -10.55
N GLY A 74 13.15 -1.42 -11.32
CA GLY A 74 12.54 -0.17 -11.79
C GLY A 74 11.05 -0.34 -11.95
N ARG A 75 10.43 0.47 -12.79
CA ARG A 75 8.96 0.45 -13.03
C ARG A 75 8.45 -0.79 -13.74
N GLU A 76 9.30 -1.53 -14.44
CA GLU A 76 8.94 -2.76 -15.09
C GLU A 76 9.21 -3.94 -14.16
N ALA A 77 8.27 -4.90 -14.15
CA ALA A 77 8.44 -6.12 -13.37
C ALA A 77 9.56 -6.98 -13.96
N VAL A 78 10.61 -7.21 -13.17
CA VAL A 78 11.78 -8.02 -13.54
C VAL A 78 11.84 -9.25 -12.64
N LYS A 79 12.17 -10.40 -13.20
CA LYS A 79 12.37 -11.63 -12.41
C LYS A 79 13.50 -11.43 -11.41
N VAL A 80 13.26 -11.88 -10.17
CA VAL A 80 14.27 -11.90 -9.12
C VAL A 80 15.26 -13.03 -9.39
N ASN A 81 16.55 -12.74 -9.32
CA ASN A 81 17.59 -13.73 -9.55
C ASN A 81 17.43 -14.94 -8.61
N GLY A 82 17.48 -16.15 -9.16
CA GLY A 82 17.30 -17.39 -8.41
C GLY A 82 15.86 -17.86 -8.23
N PHE A 83 14.87 -17.14 -8.83
CA PHE A 83 13.46 -17.52 -8.81
C PHE A 83 12.86 -17.52 -10.22
N ASP A 84 12.08 -18.55 -10.52
CA ASP A 84 11.41 -18.65 -11.84
C ASP A 84 10.05 -17.96 -11.85
N ASN A 85 9.41 -17.81 -10.69
CA ASN A 85 8.04 -17.33 -10.51
C ASN A 85 7.89 -16.12 -9.59
N LEU A 86 8.99 -15.51 -9.15
CA LEU A 86 9.01 -14.26 -8.38
C LEU A 86 9.53 -13.12 -9.25
N SER A 87 8.75 -12.07 -9.38
CA SER A 87 9.15 -10.82 -10.02
C SER A 87 9.09 -9.67 -9.00
N ALA A 88 9.90 -8.64 -9.21
CA ALA A 88 9.86 -7.44 -8.38
C ALA A 88 9.93 -6.17 -9.22
N MET A 89 9.37 -5.08 -8.68
CA MET A 89 9.41 -3.74 -9.27
C MET A 89 9.39 -2.66 -8.19
N GLU A 90 9.95 -1.51 -8.52
CA GLU A 90 9.96 -0.32 -7.66
C GLU A 90 9.27 0.83 -8.37
N ILE A 91 8.26 1.41 -7.75
CA ILE A 91 7.48 2.50 -8.31
C ILE A 91 7.41 3.62 -7.27
N ASP A 92 7.84 4.81 -7.68
CA ASP A 92 7.59 6.04 -6.93
C ASP A 92 6.27 6.66 -7.43
N PRO A 93 5.19 6.63 -6.63
CA PRO A 93 3.91 7.20 -7.03
C PRO A 93 4.00 8.69 -7.35
N THR A 94 4.86 9.43 -6.66
CA THR A 94 5.01 10.88 -6.82
C THR A 94 5.64 11.24 -8.16
N SER A 95 6.69 10.52 -8.56
CA SER A 95 7.36 10.75 -9.84
C SER A 95 6.47 10.39 -11.04
N SER A 96 5.61 9.37 -10.88
CA SER A 96 4.67 8.94 -11.92
C SER A 96 3.69 10.05 -12.30
N MET A 97 3.22 10.80 -11.33
CA MET A 97 2.31 11.92 -11.58
C MET A 97 3.00 13.10 -12.25
N GLN A 98 4.22 13.45 -11.83
CA GLN A 98 4.98 14.53 -12.46
C GLN A 98 5.21 14.25 -13.94
N GLU A 99 5.58 13.01 -14.30
CA GLU A 99 5.75 12.61 -15.69
C GLU A 99 4.43 12.64 -16.49
N MET A 100 3.29 12.28 -15.87
CA MET A 100 1.98 12.42 -16.52
C MET A 100 1.64 13.88 -16.83
N ILE A 101 1.91 14.78 -15.90
CA ILE A 101 1.70 16.21 -16.08
C ILE A 101 2.59 16.72 -17.22
N GLU A 102 3.88 16.40 -17.21
CA GLU A 102 4.85 16.79 -18.26
C GLU A 102 4.47 16.24 -19.64
N GLN A 103 4.03 14.98 -19.73
CA GLN A 103 3.55 14.37 -20.98
C GLN A 103 2.26 15.03 -21.47
N SER A 104 1.36 15.40 -20.55
CA SER A 104 0.13 16.11 -20.88
C SER A 104 0.40 17.54 -21.37
N GLU A 105 1.38 18.22 -20.78
CA GLU A 105 1.82 19.55 -21.24
C GLU A 105 2.44 19.50 -22.64
N GLN A 106 3.29 18.50 -22.92
CA GLN A 106 3.91 18.32 -24.24
C GLN A 106 2.89 17.99 -25.35
N GLN A 107 1.77 17.36 -25.01
CA GLN A 107 0.70 17.05 -25.96
C GLN A 107 -0.34 18.17 -26.09
N GLY A 108 -0.13 19.34 -25.48
CA GLY A 108 -1.03 20.50 -25.56
C GLY A 108 -2.38 20.25 -24.88
N GLY A 109 -2.46 19.31 -23.95
CA GLY A 109 -3.70 18.88 -23.31
C GLY A 109 -4.20 19.89 -22.26
N ALA A 110 -5.48 20.26 -22.35
CA ALA A 110 -6.17 21.09 -21.36
C ALA A 110 -6.28 20.44 -19.96
N LEU A 111 -5.77 19.22 -19.81
CA LEU A 111 -5.80 18.42 -18.57
C LEU A 111 -4.72 18.80 -17.57
N ALA A 112 -3.55 19.26 -18.01
CA ALA A 112 -2.42 19.54 -17.12
C ALA A 112 -2.74 20.62 -16.06
N PRO A 113 -3.31 21.79 -16.39
CA PRO A 113 -3.71 22.80 -15.40
C PRO A 113 -4.78 22.27 -14.44
N PHE A 114 -5.74 21.49 -14.95
CA PHE A 114 -6.80 20.91 -14.15
C PHE A 114 -6.28 19.85 -13.15
N MET A 115 -5.38 19.00 -13.60
CA MET A 115 -4.75 18.00 -12.74
C MET A 115 -3.89 18.65 -11.65
N GLN A 116 -3.22 19.73 -12.00
CA GLN A 116 -2.46 20.56 -11.07
C GLN A 116 -3.37 21.22 -10.02
N ASP A 117 -4.48 21.82 -10.45
CA ASP A 117 -5.47 22.42 -9.55
C ASP A 117 -6.14 21.37 -8.65
N LEU A 118 -6.40 20.17 -9.16
CA LEU A 118 -6.96 19.06 -8.37
C LEU A 118 -5.97 18.55 -7.32
N ALA A 119 -4.69 18.39 -7.68
CA ALA A 119 -3.63 17.97 -6.77
C ALA A 119 -3.42 18.99 -5.64
N PHE A 120 -3.51 20.30 -5.94
CA PHE A 120 -3.42 21.34 -4.92
C PHE A 120 -4.69 21.48 -4.07
N ALA A 121 -5.85 21.16 -4.63
CA ALA A 121 -7.13 21.35 -3.94
C ALA A 121 -7.49 20.19 -2.97
N ILE A 122 -6.97 18.99 -3.21
CA ILE A 122 -7.35 17.79 -2.44
C ILE A 122 -6.09 17.04 -2.03
N PRO A 123 -5.67 17.12 -0.75
CA PRO A 123 -4.50 16.41 -0.25
C PRO A 123 -4.62 14.89 -0.49
N GLY A 124 -3.58 14.28 -1.07
CA GLY A 124 -3.51 12.84 -1.32
C GLY A 124 -4.07 12.39 -2.69
N VAL A 125 -4.50 13.31 -3.55
CA VAL A 125 -4.92 12.97 -4.92
C VAL A 125 -3.73 12.53 -5.77
N ASP A 126 -2.58 13.12 -5.56
CA ASP A 126 -1.32 12.78 -6.23
C ASP A 126 -0.89 11.33 -5.93
N GLU A 127 -0.83 10.94 -4.66
CA GLU A 127 -0.47 9.57 -4.28
C GLU A 127 -1.49 8.56 -4.82
N ALA A 128 -2.74 8.96 -4.83
CA ALA A 128 -3.83 8.09 -5.25
C ALA A 128 -3.90 7.91 -6.77
N MET A 129 -3.57 8.92 -7.53
CA MET A 129 -3.48 8.80 -8.99
C MET A 129 -2.29 7.95 -9.41
N GLY A 130 -1.12 8.15 -8.78
CA GLY A 130 0.03 7.28 -8.96
C GLY A 130 -0.32 5.82 -8.63
N PHE A 131 -1.06 5.59 -7.55
CA PHE A 131 -1.51 4.25 -7.19
C PHE A 131 -2.52 3.66 -8.19
N ALA A 132 -3.45 4.45 -8.72
CA ALA A 132 -4.39 4.00 -9.75
C ALA A 132 -3.65 3.53 -11.03
N GLU A 133 -2.57 4.19 -11.41
CA GLU A 133 -1.70 3.75 -12.50
C GLU A 133 -1.00 2.42 -12.19
N ILE A 134 -0.45 2.28 -10.98
CA ILE A 134 0.13 1.01 -10.53
C ILE A 134 -0.92 -0.09 -10.63
N MET A 135 -2.13 0.14 -10.16
CA MET A 135 -3.20 -0.85 -10.21
C MET A 135 -3.63 -1.19 -11.62
N LYS A 136 -3.66 -0.22 -12.54
CA LYS A 136 -3.92 -0.47 -13.96
C LYS A 136 -2.82 -1.34 -14.56
N LEU A 137 -1.55 -1.06 -14.25
CA LEU A 137 -0.41 -1.84 -14.71
C LEU A 137 -0.47 -3.26 -14.15
N VAL A 138 -0.67 -3.41 -12.84
CA VAL A 138 -0.71 -4.71 -12.17
C VAL A 138 -1.92 -5.55 -12.60
N LYS A 139 -3.07 -4.94 -12.88
CA LYS A 139 -4.23 -5.64 -13.44
C LYS A 139 -3.97 -6.22 -14.82
N SER A 140 -3.13 -5.57 -15.63
CA SER A 140 -2.73 -6.10 -16.94
C SER A 140 -1.75 -7.27 -16.83
N MET A 141 -1.17 -7.51 -15.64
CA MET A 141 -0.24 -8.60 -15.37
C MET A 141 -0.96 -9.74 -14.66
N GLU A 142 -0.82 -10.96 -15.17
CA GLU A 142 -1.49 -12.15 -14.62
C GLU A 142 -0.65 -12.79 -13.49
N TYR A 143 -0.51 -12.10 -12.35
CA TYR A 143 0.10 -12.67 -11.15
C TYR A 143 -0.95 -13.33 -10.24
N SER A 144 -0.60 -14.47 -9.66
CA SER A 144 -1.47 -15.18 -8.70
C SER A 144 -1.57 -14.44 -7.35
N VAL A 145 -0.52 -13.76 -6.95
CA VAL A 145 -0.47 -12.92 -5.73
C VAL A 145 0.48 -11.74 -5.91
N VAL A 146 0.11 -10.61 -5.32
CA VAL A 146 0.91 -9.37 -5.31
C VAL A 146 1.17 -8.96 -3.87
N VAL A 147 2.43 -8.76 -3.53
CA VAL A 147 2.88 -8.26 -2.22
C VAL A 147 3.31 -6.79 -2.38
N PHE A 148 2.76 -5.92 -1.56
CA PHE A 148 3.13 -4.51 -1.52
C PHE A 148 4.04 -4.22 -0.33
N ASP A 149 5.26 -3.78 -0.62
CA ASP A 149 6.14 -3.12 0.34
C ASP A 149 5.78 -1.63 0.36
N THR A 150 5.12 -1.20 1.42
CA THR A 150 4.53 0.13 1.45
C THR A 150 5.48 1.16 2.07
N ALA A 151 5.39 2.41 1.62
CA ALA A 151 6.01 3.54 2.28
C ALA A 151 5.55 3.66 3.76
N PRO A 152 6.24 4.43 4.63
CA PRO A 152 5.84 4.61 6.03
C PRO A 152 4.39 5.10 6.20
N THR A 153 3.71 4.62 7.24
CA THR A 153 2.26 4.61 7.51
C THR A 153 1.43 5.85 7.17
N GLY A 154 2.00 7.05 7.17
CA GLY A 154 1.22 8.28 6.90
C GLY A 154 0.74 8.43 5.46
N HIS A 155 1.41 7.83 4.50
CA HIS A 155 1.10 7.90 3.07
C HIS A 155 0.33 6.68 2.58
N THR A 156 0.60 5.50 3.13
CA THR A 156 0.00 4.23 2.69
C THR A 156 -1.51 4.20 2.84
N LEU A 157 -2.05 4.79 3.92
CA LEU A 157 -3.49 4.74 4.20
C LEU A 157 -4.28 5.77 3.38
N ARG A 158 -3.62 6.81 2.88
CA ARG A 158 -4.29 7.83 2.05
C ARG A 158 -4.78 7.25 0.73
N PHE A 159 -4.02 6.35 0.10
CA PHE A 159 -4.50 5.72 -1.13
C PHE A 159 -5.67 4.75 -0.89
N LEU A 160 -5.75 4.12 0.29
CA LEU A 160 -6.88 3.27 0.66
C LEU A 160 -8.17 4.08 0.89
N SER A 161 -8.05 5.35 1.29
CA SER A 161 -9.18 6.28 1.42
C SER A 161 -9.59 6.93 0.09
N PHE A 162 -8.78 6.79 -0.93
CA PHE A 162 -8.91 7.52 -2.19
C PHE A 162 -10.23 7.31 -2.95
N PRO A 163 -10.82 6.10 -3.02
CA PRO A 163 -12.09 5.94 -3.72
C PRO A 163 -13.17 6.88 -3.17
N SER A 164 -13.20 7.06 -1.84
CA SER A 164 -14.15 7.98 -1.19
C SER A 164 -13.81 9.45 -1.42
N VAL A 165 -12.53 9.79 -1.53
CA VAL A 165 -12.06 11.15 -1.82
C VAL A 165 -12.33 11.52 -3.27
N LEU A 166 -12.03 10.61 -4.21
CA LEU A 166 -12.31 10.82 -5.63
C LEU A 166 -13.82 10.92 -5.92
N GLU A 167 -14.64 10.08 -5.30
CA GLU A 167 -16.09 10.13 -5.45
C GLU A 167 -16.64 11.48 -5.00
N LYS A 168 -16.16 12.01 -3.87
CA LYS A 168 -16.49 13.36 -3.39
C LYS A 168 -15.98 14.46 -4.34
N ALA A 169 -14.77 14.30 -4.88
CA ALA A 169 -14.20 15.23 -5.85
C ALA A 169 -15.00 15.24 -7.15
N LEU A 170 -15.31 14.09 -7.71
CA LEU A 170 -16.10 13.94 -8.93
C LEU A 170 -17.54 14.45 -8.75
N THR A 171 -18.15 14.22 -7.59
CA THR A 171 -19.50 14.75 -7.27
C THR A 171 -19.48 16.27 -7.19
N LYS A 172 -18.50 16.87 -6.54
CA LYS A 172 -18.32 18.33 -6.54
C LYS A 172 -18.07 18.86 -7.95
N PHE A 173 -17.28 18.15 -8.74
CA PHE A 173 -16.94 18.53 -10.10
C PHE A 173 -18.15 18.48 -11.05
N SER A 174 -18.98 17.45 -10.96
CA SER A 174 -20.21 17.35 -11.74
C SER A 174 -21.21 18.46 -11.39
N SER A 175 -21.23 18.89 -10.12
CA SER A 175 -22.05 20.03 -9.69
C SER A 175 -21.48 21.38 -10.17
N PHE A 176 -20.16 21.53 -10.20
CA PHE A 176 -19.46 22.70 -10.75
C PHE A 176 -19.63 22.78 -12.27
N GLY A 177 -19.50 21.66 -13.00
CA GLY A 177 -19.75 21.60 -14.45
C GLY A 177 -21.16 21.99 -14.83
N LYS A 178 -22.16 21.64 -14.04
CA LYS A 178 -23.57 22.11 -14.25
C LYS A 178 -23.76 23.60 -13.95
N SER A 179 -23.01 24.16 -13.00
CA SER A 179 -23.10 25.57 -12.62
C SER A 179 -22.33 26.50 -13.57
N LEU A 180 -21.21 26.03 -14.13
CA LEU A 180 -20.33 26.76 -15.04
C LEU A 180 -20.59 26.45 -16.52
N GLY A 181 -21.47 25.50 -16.85
CA GLY A 181 -21.80 25.08 -18.20
C GLY A 181 -22.09 26.25 -19.18
N PRO A 182 -22.92 27.25 -18.81
CA PRO A 182 -23.18 28.40 -19.67
C PRO A 182 -21.95 29.29 -19.87
N MET A 183 -21.10 29.43 -18.87
CA MET A 183 -19.91 30.30 -18.95
C MET A 183 -18.79 29.61 -19.76
N PHE A 184 -18.66 28.28 -19.63
CA PHE A 184 -17.73 27.47 -20.42
C PHE A 184 -18.11 27.41 -21.90
N GLN A 185 -19.39 27.32 -22.24
CA GLN A 185 -19.87 27.43 -23.64
C GLN A 185 -19.49 28.76 -24.28
N GLN A 186 -19.51 29.81 -23.51
CA GLN A 186 -19.17 31.16 -24.01
C GLN A 186 -17.65 31.31 -24.26
N VAL A 187 -16.80 30.72 -23.40
CA VAL A 187 -15.34 30.66 -23.57
C VAL A 187 -14.94 29.72 -24.71
N GLN A 188 -15.62 28.59 -24.88
CA GLN A 188 -15.42 27.62 -25.94
C GLN A 188 -15.72 28.19 -27.32
N ASN A 189 -16.78 28.99 -27.44
CA ASN A 189 -17.10 29.71 -28.67
C ASN A 189 -16.08 30.81 -29.04
N MET A 190 -15.34 31.31 -28.04
CA MET A 190 -14.29 32.32 -28.27
C MET A 190 -12.92 31.71 -28.60
N MET A 191 -12.60 30.48 -28.14
CA MET A 191 -11.29 29.86 -28.30
C MET A 191 -11.22 28.75 -29.35
N GLY A 192 -12.31 28.40 -30.06
CA GLY A 192 -12.30 27.46 -31.18
C GLY A 192 -11.95 26.00 -30.81
N GLY A 193 -12.06 25.63 -29.54
CA GLY A 193 -11.77 24.30 -29.05
C GLY A 193 -12.97 23.35 -29.21
N GLY A 194 -12.79 22.29 -29.98
CA GLY A 194 -13.85 21.35 -30.35
C GLY A 194 -14.42 20.56 -29.16
N ALA A 195 -15.68 20.20 -29.25
CA ALA A 195 -16.46 19.41 -28.29
C ALA A 195 -15.81 18.05 -27.93
N GLY A 196 -14.89 17.52 -28.74
CA GLY A 196 -14.24 16.24 -28.53
C GLY A 196 -13.28 16.17 -27.32
N ALA A 197 -12.59 17.27 -26.97
CA ALA A 197 -11.64 17.28 -25.87
C ALA A 197 -12.31 17.12 -24.49
N GLN A 198 -13.55 17.57 -24.35
CA GLN A 198 -14.31 17.45 -23.10
C GLN A 198 -14.91 16.06 -22.92
N GLU A 199 -15.40 15.43 -23.99
CA GLU A 199 -15.88 14.04 -23.97
C GLU A 199 -14.75 13.06 -23.64
N ASP A 200 -13.56 13.26 -24.21
CA ASP A 200 -12.37 12.45 -23.90
C ASP A 200 -11.92 12.61 -22.45
N MET A 201 -12.03 13.79 -21.87
CA MET A 201 -11.68 14.05 -20.49
C MET A 201 -12.66 13.35 -19.53
N PHE A 202 -13.96 13.50 -19.74
CA PHE A 202 -14.96 12.81 -18.94
C PHE A 202 -14.87 11.29 -19.09
N GLY A 203 -14.58 10.78 -20.28
CA GLY A 203 -14.37 9.37 -20.53
C GLY A 203 -13.15 8.80 -19.77
N LYS A 204 -12.04 9.54 -19.71
CA LYS A 204 -10.85 9.15 -18.94
C LYS A 204 -11.12 9.17 -17.43
N LEU A 205 -11.79 10.19 -16.92
CA LEU A 205 -12.16 10.27 -15.50
C LEU A 205 -13.14 9.16 -15.08
N GLU A 206 -14.13 8.85 -15.92
CA GLU A 206 -15.07 7.76 -15.64
C GLU A 206 -14.41 6.39 -15.70
N SER A 207 -13.50 6.15 -16.66
CA SER A 207 -12.73 4.92 -16.71
C SER A 207 -11.81 4.75 -15.48
N MET A 208 -11.19 5.84 -15.02
CA MET A 208 -10.39 5.84 -13.80
C MET A 208 -11.27 5.57 -12.56
N ARG A 209 -12.45 6.17 -12.47
CA ARG A 209 -13.43 5.91 -11.42
C ARG A 209 -13.82 4.43 -11.35
N GLN A 210 -14.07 3.81 -12.50
CA GLN A 210 -14.41 2.38 -12.56
C GLN A 210 -13.27 1.50 -12.05
N ILE A 211 -12.03 1.74 -12.48
CA ILE A 211 -10.86 1.01 -12.02
C ILE A 211 -10.71 1.14 -10.50
N ILE A 212 -10.80 2.35 -9.97
CA ILE A 212 -10.65 2.60 -8.53
C ILE A 212 -11.76 1.96 -7.73
N THR A 213 -13.01 2.03 -8.20
CA THR A 213 -14.14 1.39 -7.52
C THR A 213 -13.97 -0.14 -7.48
N GLU A 214 -13.54 -0.74 -8.58
CA GLU A 214 -13.28 -2.18 -8.64
C GLU A 214 -12.14 -2.60 -7.72
N VAL A 215 -11.02 -1.86 -7.73
CA VAL A 215 -9.87 -2.11 -6.85
C VAL A 215 -10.27 -1.96 -5.39
N ASN A 216 -11.03 -0.92 -5.04
CA ASN A 216 -11.52 -0.72 -3.68
C ASN A 216 -12.41 -1.88 -3.21
N SER A 217 -13.26 -2.41 -4.10
CA SER A 217 -14.08 -3.58 -3.77
C SER A 217 -13.24 -4.82 -3.49
N GLN A 218 -12.12 -5.00 -4.21
CA GLN A 218 -11.19 -6.11 -3.96
C GLN A 218 -10.39 -5.93 -2.67
N PHE A 219 -10.01 -4.69 -2.32
CA PHE A 219 -9.28 -4.43 -1.09
C PHE A 219 -10.11 -4.60 0.18
N LYS A 220 -11.43 -4.47 0.08
CA LYS A 220 -12.37 -4.73 1.17
C LYS A 220 -12.81 -6.18 1.26
N ASP A 221 -12.43 -7.01 0.31
CA ASP A 221 -12.74 -8.43 0.28
C ASP A 221 -11.65 -9.18 1.09
N GLU A 222 -11.95 -9.58 2.30
CA GLU A 222 -11.07 -10.32 3.22
C GLU A 222 -10.56 -11.65 2.64
N THR A 223 -11.28 -12.19 1.67
CA THR A 223 -10.84 -13.41 0.97
C THR A 223 -9.74 -13.15 -0.05
N LYS A 224 -9.56 -11.91 -0.48
CA LYS A 224 -8.60 -11.50 -1.53
C LYS A 224 -7.49 -10.59 -1.04
N THR A 225 -7.71 -9.89 0.07
CA THR A 225 -6.78 -8.88 0.56
C THR A 225 -6.53 -9.06 2.05
N THR A 226 -5.29 -8.91 2.45
CA THR A 226 -4.91 -8.79 3.86
C THR A 226 -3.77 -7.79 4.04
N PHE A 227 -3.68 -7.25 5.23
CA PHE A 227 -2.64 -6.32 5.63
C PHE A 227 -1.79 -6.94 6.75
N VAL A 228 -0.46 -6.97 6.58
CA VAL A 228 0.51 -7.41 7.58
C VAL A 228 1.08 -6.17 8.25
N CYS A 229 0.78 -5.98 9.51
CA CYS A 229 1.32 -4.90 10.32
C CYS A 229 2.72 -5.26 10.80
N VAL A 230 3.74 -4.45 10.47
CA VAL A 230 5.12 -4.68 10.89
C VAL A 230 5.51 -3.65 11.93
N CYS A 231 5.99 -4.08 13.08
CA CYS A 231 6.39 -3.25 14.21
C CYS A 231 7.67 -3.74 14.87
N ILE A 232 8.15 -3.00 15.84
CA ILE A 232 9.19 -3.41 16.79
C ILE A 232 8.67 -3.26 18.22
N ALA A 233 9.26 -3.98 19.15
CA ALA A 233 8.85 -3.97 20.56
C ALA A 233 9.30 -2.69 21.28
N GLU A 234 8.69 -1.57 20.92
CA GLU A 234 8.91 -0.23 21.47
C GLU A 234 7.59 0.54 21.56
N PHE A 235 7.44 1.41 22.55
CA PHE A 235 6.20 2.15 22.82
C PHE A 235 5.64 2.87 21.58
N LEU A 236 6.45 3.69 20.89
CA LEU A 236 5.98 4.45 19.74
C LEU A 236 5.61 3.56 18.56
N SER A 237 6.28 2.43 18.41
CA SER A 237 5.97 1.49 17.33
C SER A 237 4.65 0.76 17.60
N LEU A 238 4.41 0.34 18.84
CA LEU A 238 3.15 -0.27 19.24
C LEU A 238 1.98 0.70 19.08
N TYR A 239 2.12 1.93 19.56
CA TYR A 239 1.11 2.98 19.44
C TYR A 239 0.73 3.29 17.97
N GLU A 240 1.75 3.41 17.09
CA GLU A 240 1.51 3.62 15.65
C GLU A 240 0.86 2.40 14.99
N THR A 241 1.17 1.19 15.46
CA THR A 241 0.55 -0.05 14.97
C THR A 241 -0.92 -0.12 15.37
N GLU A 242 -1.26 0.26 16.61
CA GLU A 242 -2.65 0.35 17.05
C GLU A 242 -3.45 1.34 16.19
N ARG A 243 -2.89 2.52 15.94
CA ARG A 243 -3.53 3.50 15.05
C ARG A 243 -3.71 2.96 13.63
N LEU A 244 -2.70 2.27 13.10
CA LEU A 244 -2.76 1.64 11.79
C LEU A 244 -3.90 0.61 11.72
N ILE A 245 -4.03 -0.25 12.72
CA ILE A 245 -5.11 -1.26 12.81
C ILE A 245 -6.48 -0.55 12.88
N GLN A 246 -6.63 0.48 13.71
CA GLN A 246 -7.87 1.25 13.82
C GLN A 246 -8.26 1.89 12.48
N GLU A 247 -7.31 2.47 11.77
CA GLU A 247 -7.55 3.09 10.45
C GLU A 247 -7.90 2.02 9.39
N LEU A 248 -7.22 0.88 9.36
CA LEU A 248 -7.54 -0.24 8.46
C LEU A 248 -8.97 -0.74 8.70
N THR A 249 -9.36 -0.90 9.97
CA THR A 249 -10.72 -1.28 10.37
C THR A 249 -11.75 -0.26 9.89
N GLN A 250 -11.47 1.05 9.99
CA GLN A 250 -12.36 2.10 9.50
C GLN A 250 -12.55 2.04 7.97
N TYR A 251 -11.53 1.62 7.22
CA TYR A 251 -11.61 1.44 5.78
C TYR A 251 -12.19 0.08 5.36
N GLY A 252 -12.46 -0.82 6.31
CA GLY A 252 -12.94 -2.17 6.07
C GLY A 252 -11.91 -3.06 5.40
N ILE A 253 -10.63 -2.86 5.72
CA ILE A 253 -9.51 -3.66 5.23
C ILE A 253 -9.12 -4.64 6.30
N ASP A 254 -9.07 -5.90 5.90
CA ASP A 254 -8.71 -7.00 6.77
C ASP A 254 -7.24 -6.97 7.19
N THR A 255 -6.99 -7.28 8.47
CA THR A 255 -5.66 -7.45 9.02
C THR A 255 -5.68 -8.47 10.16
N HIS A 256 -5.00 -9.59 10.00
CA HIS A 256 -4.92 -10.68 10.97
C HIS A 256 -3.49 -11.00 11.42
N ALA A 257 -2.50 -10.26 10.93
CA ALA A 257 -1.11 -10.58 11.22
C ALA A 257 -0.32 -9.34 11.66
N ILE A 258 0.40 -9.51 12.77
CA ILE A 258 1.34 -8.52 13.30
C ILE A 258 2.72 -9.17 13.38
N VAL A 259 3.70 -8.60 12.68
CA VAL A 259 5.09 -9.04 12.75
C VAL A 259 5.86 -8.13 13.69
N CYS A 260 6.17 -8.61 14.89
CA CYS A 260 7.07 -7.94 15.81
C CYS A 260 8.52 -8.29 15.48
N ASN A 261 9.22 -7.38 14.81
CA ASN A 261 10.55 -7.57 14.26
C ASN A 261 11.65 -7.08 15.22
N GLN A 262 12.91 -7.36 14.89
CA GLN A 262 14.12 -6.92 15.61
C GLN A 262 14.18 -7.36 17.08
N LEU A 263 13.56 -8.47 17.43
CA LEU A 263 13.62 -9.02 18.78
C LEU A 263 15.01 -9.59 19.06
N LEU A 264 15.51 -9.32 20.27
CA LEU A 264 16.80 -9.84 20.73
C LEU A 264 16.64 -11.21 21.39
N TYR A 265 17.44 -12.16 20.96
CA TYR A 265 17.56 -13.49 21.55
C TYR A 265 19.01 -13.72 22.02
N PRO A 266 19.44 -13.13 23.16
CA PRO A 266 20.78 -13.31 23.67
C PRO A 266 21.05 -14.79 23.92
N PRO A 267 22.27 -15.28 23.66
CA PRO A 267 22.65 -16.68 24.03
C PRO A 267 22.44 -16.93 25.53
N PRO A 268 22.06 -18.16 25.92
CA PRO A 268 21.96 -18.53 27.34
C PRO A 268 23.24 -18.20 28.08
N GLY A 269 23.13 -17.53 29.25
CA GLY A 269 24.27 -17.12 30.06
C GLY A 269 25.01 -15.86 29.56
N SER A 270 24.52 -15.16 28.58
CA SER A 270 25.08 -13.87 28.12
C SER A 270 25.12 -12.87 29.27
N GLN A 271 26.32 -12.31 29.54
CA GLN A 271 26.51 -11.24 30.55
C GLN A 271 26.47 -9.83 29.96
N CYS A 272 26.10 -9.68 28.70
CA CYS A 272 25.97 -8.38 28.05
C CYS A 272 24.80 -7.57 28.68
N GLU A 273 25.15 -6.53 29.45
CA GLU A 273 24.16 -5.70 30.13
C GLU A 273 23.22 -4.96 29.15
N HIS A 274 23.75 -4.48 28.03
CA HIS A 274 22.94 -3.85 26.97
C HIS A 274 21.89 -4.82 26.41
N CYS A 275 22.27 -6.06 26.10
CA CYS A 275 21.34 -7.05 25.60
C CYS A 275 20.26 -7.39 26.65
N ARG A 276 20.65 -7.49 27.94
CA ARG A 276 19.73 -7.79 29.04
C ARG A 276 18.68 -6.68 29.23
N VAL A 277 19.13 -5.42 29.28
CA VAL A 277 18.25 -4.26 29.47
C VAL A 277 17.31 -4.10 28.29
N ARG A 278 17.85 -4.21 27.06
CA ARG A 278 17.04 -4.09 25.84
C ARG A 278 16.04 -5.24 25.70
N LYS A 279 16.43 -6.46 26.03
CA LYS A 279 15.54 -7.63 26.05
C LYS A 279 14.39 -7.43 27.04
N ALA A 280 14.69 -6.98 28.28
CA ALA A 280 13.66 -6.75 29.29
C ALA A 280 12.63 -5.67 28.84
N MET A 281 13.11 -4.62 28.16
CA MET A 281 12.23 -3.62 27.56
C MET A 281 11.37 -4.21 26.44
N GLN A 282 11.97 -4.98 25.55
CA GLN A 282 11.24 -5.65 24.45
C GLN A 282 10.20 -6.62 25.00
N ASP A 283 10.54 -7.42 26.01
CA ASP A 283 9.61 -8.37 26.63
C ASP A 283 8.37 -7.70 27.17
N LYS A 284 8.52 -6.52 27.78
CA LYS A 284 7.38 -5.72 28.24
C LYS A 284 6.39 -5.43 27.08
N TYR A 285 6.89 -4.88 25.98
CA TYR A 285 6.02 -4.49 24.85
C TYR A 285 5.51 -5.67 24.05
N VAL A 286 6.25 -6.77 23.99
CA VAL A 286 5.75 -8.04 23.44
C VAL A 286 4.56 -8.56 24.27
N HIS A 287 4.65 -8.53 25.61
CA HIS A 287 3.52 -8.90 26.46
C HIS A 287 2.30 -8.01 26.23
N GLU A 288 2.48 -6.68 26.22
CA GLU A 288 1.40 -5.74 25.93
C GLU A 288 0.74 -6.04 24.56
N MET A 289 1.53 -6.38 23.57
CA MET A 289 1.04 -6.72 22.23
C MET A 289 0.27 -8.05 22.23
N MET A 290 0.79 -9.06 22.91
CA MET A 290 0.11 -10.34 23.06
C MET A 290 -1.21 -10.20 23.83
N ASP A 291 -1.24 -9.41 24.91
CA ASP A 291 -2.45 -9.17 25.71
C ASP A 291 -3.53 -8.44 24.89
N LEU A 292 -3.13 -7.58 23.96
CA LEU A 292 -4.07 -6.79 23.14
C LEU A 292 -4.56 -7.52 21.89
N TYR A 293 -3.73 -8.37 21.28
CA TYR A 293 -3.96 -8.81 19.91
C TYR A 293 -3.92 -10.32 19.70
N ALA A 294 -3.38 -11.13 20.63
CA ALA A 294 -3.13 -12.54 20.36
C ALA A 294 -4.40 -13.40 20.17
N GLU A 295 -5.57 -12.96 20.63
CA GLU A 295 -6.84 -13.65 20.43
C GLU A 295 -7.31 -13.51 18.97
N ASP A 296 -7.14 -12.31 18.38
CA ASP A 296 -7.67 -11.99 17.06
C ASP A 296 -6.61 -12.01 15.95
N PHE A 297 -5.31 -11.88 16.30
CA PHE A 297 -4.20 -11.74 15.38
C PHE A 297 -3.14 -12.82 15.54
N ASN A 298 -2.51 -13.21 14.44
CA ASN A 298 -1.25 -13.95 14.44
C ASN A 298 -0.10 -12.97 14.76
N VAL A 299 0.39 -12.99 15.99
CA VAL A 299 1.45 -12.09 16.47
C VAL A 299 2.79 -12.81 16.57
#